data_fddef9b2596d777b34a43401813afd9c
#
_entry.id   fddef9b2596d777b34a43401813afd9c
#
_cell.length_a   1.000
_cell.length_b   1.000
_cell.length_c   1.000
_cell.angle_alpha   90.00
_cell.angle_beta   90.00
_cell.angle_gamma   90.00
#
_symmetry.space_group_name_H-M   'P 1'
#
loop_
_entity.id
_entity.type
_entity.pdbx_description
1 polymer ?
#
loop_
_entity_poly.entity_id
_entity_poly.type
_entity_poly.pdbx_seq_one_letter_code
_entity_poly.pdbx_strand_id
1 'polypeptide(L)'
;MKVILKKAVVVVTIGMMAMLQSCSSNDDLDGYTPTNFNVGGKVEKGPFVRGTAIQMQPLDAELDETGESFTSTITDNEGTFTFGSKLLKSPYVKLSASGYYFNEVTGELSKGTLALNAVANLQNAADVNLNILSHLKYQRVMDLVAKDGKSFKEANNQAQEEVLKTFGLEKYAKTDVNHFSITSGTDEAAALIAVSSLILYNRSEAQITEYLSQLSEEFAEDGNFSETTKLQIRKDMFSLESKLPQIAENIKKRYQEMGKEVAVKNLIYYFDWDGDGTAGNEIAPENHPVRLETNNINTSVRDKK
;
A
#
# COMPACT_ATOMS: atom_id res chain seq x y z
N MET A 1 3.79 -68.64 -57.99
CA MET A 1 3.24 -67.38 -57.50
C MET A 1 3.54 -67.29 -56.01
N LYS A 2 4.62 -66.57 -55.65
CA LYS A 2 5.09 -66.43 -54.25
C LYS A 2 4.61 -65.09 -53.72
N VAL A 3 3.76 -65.08 -52.68
CA VAL A 3 3.30 -63.91 -52.00
C VAL A 3 4.33 -63.61 -50.89
N ILE A 4 4.97 -62.45 -50.97
CA ILE A 4 5.93 -61.96 -49.99
C ILE A 4 5.15 -61.11 -48.96
N LEU A 5 5.08 -61.62 -47.76
CA LEU A 5 4.47 -60.93 -46.62
C LEU A 5 5.49 -59.96 -46.00
N LYS A 6 5.33 -58.64 -46.20
CA LYS A 6 6.16 -57.64 -45.55
C LYS A 6 5.67 -57.42 -44.09
N LYS A 7 6.54 -57.79 -43.17
CA LYS A 7 6.34 -57.45 -41.75
C LYS A 7 6.63 -55.98 -41.54
N ALA A 8 5.62 -55.21 -41.12
CA ALA A 8 5.79 -53.85 -40.64
C ALA A 8 6.24 -53.88 -39.16
N VAL A 9 7.43 -53.34 -38.88
CA VAL A 9 7.93 -53.14 -37.52
C VAL A 9 7.37 -51.77 -37.04
N VAL A 10 6.46 -51.82 -36.10
CA VAL A 10 6.00 -50.62 -35.41
C VAL A 10 6.98 -50.33 -34.28
N VAL A 11 7.79 -49.30 -34.43
CA VAL A 11 8.64 -48.77 -33.36
C VAL A 11 7.77 -47.82 -32.52
N VAL A 12 7.37 -48.29 -31.35
CA VAL A 12 6.72 -47.44 -30.34
C VAL A 12 7.82 -46.71 -29.59
N THR A 13 8.05 -45.44 -29.94
CA THR A 13 8.86 -44.54 -29.16
C THR A 13 8.02 -44.05 -27.94
N ILE A 14 8.29 -44.61 -26.77
CA ILE A 14 7.79 -44.11 -25.52
C ILE A 14 8.53 -42.79 -25.21
N GLY A 15 7.88 -41.66 -25.55
CA GLY A 15 8.33 -40.36 -25.13
C GLY A 15 8.15 -40.22 -23.61
N MET A 16 9.25 -40.34 -22.91
CA MET A 16 9.31 -40.02 -21.46
C MET A 16 9.18 -38.52 -21.30
N MET A 17 7.93 -38.06 -21.12
CA MET A 17 7.61 -36.68 -20.77
C MET A 17 8.05 -36.51 -19.32
N ALA A 18 9.26 -36.00 -19.14
CA ALA A 18 9.71 -35.50 -17.82
C ALA A 18 8.80 -34.32 -17.47
N MET A 19 7.79 -34.58 -16.65
CA MET A 19 7.12 -33.50 -15.91
C MET A 19 8.17 -32.90 -15.01
N LEU A 20 8.67 -31.72 -15.39
CA LEU A 20 9.31 -30.81 -14.47
C LEU A 20 8.20 -30.35 -13.52
N GLN A 21 8.00 -31.08 -12.43
CA GLN A 21 7.36 -30.54 -11.25
C GLN A 21 8.29 -29.43 -10.76
N SER A 22 7.97 -28.21 -11.14
CA SER A 22 8.42 -27.04 -10.40
C SER A 22 7.77 -27.14 -9.03
N CYS A 23 8.44 -27.79 -8.09
CA CYS A 23 8.20 -27.55 -6.69
C CYS A 23 8.65 -26.11 -6.42
N SER A 24 7.76 -25.15 -6.52
CA SER A 24 7.89 -23.94 -5.74
C SER A 24 7.59 -24.37 -4.29
N SER A 25 8.63 -24.76 -3.57
CA SER A 25 8.53 -24.92 -2.13
C SER A 25 8.35 -23.53 -1.55
N ASN A 26 7.11 -23.14 -1.27
CA ASN A 26 6.82 -22.08 -0.32
C ASN A 26 7.16 -22.64 1.08
N ASP A 27 8.46 -22.79 1.36
CA ASP A 27 9.01 -23.33 2.61
C ASP A 27 8.77 -22.39 3.82
N ASP A 28 8.09 -21.24 3.60
CA ASP A 28 7.88 -20.21 4.63
C ASP A 28 7.08 -20.70 5.86
N LEU A 29 6.30 -21.78 5.73
CA LEU A 29 5.52 -22.34 6.83
C LEU A 29 5.83 -23.81 7.14
N ASP A 30 6.84 -24.43 6.50
CA ASP A 30 7.22 -25.81 6.84
C ASP A 30 7.72 -25.89 8.29
N GLY A 31 7.01 -26.67 9.11
CA GLY A 31 7.26 -26.76 10.54
C GLY A 31 6.72 -25.61 11.40
N TYR A 32 5.90 -24.69 10.85
CA TYR A 32 5.30 -23.62 11.65
C TYR A 32 4.39 -24.17 12.75
N THR A 33 4.68 -23.78 13.99
CA THR A 33 3.84 -24.14 15.15
C THR A 33 2.83 -23.02 15.42
N PRO A 34 1.51 -23.33 15.55
CA PRO A 34 0.51 -22.34 15.89
C PRO A 34 0.92 -21.48 17.09
N THR A 35 0.92 -20.17 16.90
CA THR A 35 1.48 -19.21 17.84
C THR A 35 0.42 -18.16 18.21
N ASN A 36 0.47 -17.70 19.47
CA ASN A 36 -0.37 -16.62 19.95
C ASN A 36 0.24 -15.26 19.58
N PHE A 37 -0.52 -14.42 18.88
CA PHE A 37 -0.17 -13.05 18.57
C PHE A 37 -1.13 -12.07 19.26
N ASN A 38 -0.58 -11.01 19.86
CA ASN A 38 -1.36 -9.85 20.32
C ASN A 38 -1.42 -8.84 19.18
N VAL A 39 -2.45 -8.95 18.35
CA VAL A 39 -2.54 -8.15 17.13
C VAL A 39 -3.25 -6.82 17.41
N GLY A 40 -2.62 -5.73 17.03
CA GLY A 40 -3.14 -4.37 17.14
C GLY A 40 -2.52 -3.42 16.13
N GLY A 41 -2.84 -2.14 16.26
CA GLY A 41 -2.32 -1.09 15.39
C GLY A 41 -3.23 0.10 15.30
N LYS A 42 -3.03 0.89 14.25
CA LYS A 42 -3.83 2.07 13.94
C LYS A 42 -4.34 2.06 12.50
N VAL A 43 -5.48 2.69 12.27
CA VAL A 43 -5.96 3.00 10.92
C VAL A 43 -5.78 4.49 10.70
N GLU A 44 -4.80 4.84 9.87
CA GLU A 44 -4.31 6.22 9.74
C GLU A 44 -4.13 6.61 8.27
N LYS A 45 -5.06 7.37 7.77
CA LYS A 45 -4.82 8.25 6.64
C LYS A 45 -5.03 9.72 7.07
N GLY A 46 -5.66 10.31 7.74
CA GLY A 46 -6.07 10.93 8.97
C GLY A 46 -6.73 9.86 9.84
N PRO A 47 -6.77 10.04 11.15
CA PRO A 47 -7.21 8.97 12.02
C PRO A 47 -8.65 8.57 11.72
N PHE A 48 -8.89 7.27 11.63
CA PHE A 48 -10.23 6.73 11.61
C PHE A 48 -10.89 6.89 12.99
N VAL A 49 -12.20 7.03 13.02
CA VAL A 49 -12.91 7.35 14.25
C VAL A 49 -13.48 6.12 14.93
N ARG A 50 -13.83 6.28 16.19
CA ARG A 50 -14.51 5.26 17.00
C ARG A 50 -15.68 4.63 16.26
N GLY A 51 -15.80 3.30 16.38
CA GLY A 51 -16.85 2.50 15.74
C GLY A 51 -16.49 1.99 14.35
N THR A 52 -15.33 2.37 13.80
CA THR A 52 -14.82 1.79 12.56
C THR A 52 -14.62 0.28 12.74
N ALA A 53 -15.17 -0.52 11.83
CA ALA A 53 -15.03 -1.97 11.84
C ALA A 53 -13.65 -2.37 11.31
N ILE A 54 -13.00 -3.31 12.00
CA ILE A 54 -11.74 -3.94 11.59
C ILE A 54 -11.97 -5.45 11.47
N GLN A 55 -11.50 -6.03 10.37
CA GLN A 55 -11.48 -7.46 10.15
C GLN A 55 -10.05 -7.94 9.99
N MET A 56 -9.72 -9.10 10.57
CA MET A 56 -8.48 -9.82 10.36
C MET A 56 -8.80 -11.20 9.81
N GLN A 57 -8.21 -11.53 8.68
CA GLN A 57 -8.32 -12.83 8.01
C GLN A 57 -6.94 -13.47 8.00
N PRO A 58 -6.73 -14.59 8.73
CA PRO A 58 -5.53 -15.41 8.61
C PRO A 58 -5.39 -15.96 7.19
N LEU A 59 -4.17 -15.94 6.68
CA LEU A 59 -3.80 -16.45 5.36
C LEU A 59 -2.87 -17.66 5.50
N ASP A 60 -2.83 -18.54 4.51
CA ASP A 60 -1.83 -19.62 4.43
C ASP A 60 -0.49 -19.14 3.79
N ALA A 61 0.36 -20.07 3.39
CA ALA A 61 1.66 -19.77 2.79
C ALA A 61 1.55 -19.14 1.40
N GLU A 62 0.52 -19.47 0.68
CA GLU A 62 0.17 -18.97 -0.65
C GLU A 62 -0.61 -17.64 -0.60
N LEU A 63 -0.87 -17.15 0.64
CA LEU A 63 -1.71 -16.01 0.97
C LEU A 63 -3.20 -16.21 0.62
N ASP A 64 -3.65 -17.45 0.52
CA ASP A 64 -5.06 -17.76 0.41
C ASP A 64 -5.75 -17.67 1.78
N GLU A 65 -7.04 -17.27 1.78
CA GLU A 65 -7.82 -17.13 3.01
C GLU A 65 -8.08 -18.52 3.65
N THR A 66 -7.73 -18.68 4.92
CA THR A 66 -7.92 -19.94 5.67
C THR A 66 -9.39 -20.23 6.05
N GLY A 67 -10.29 -19.30 5.79
CA GLY A 67 -11.69 -19.36 6.19
C GLY A 67 -11.94 -18.90 7.63
N GLU A 68 -10.90 -18.62 8.41
CA GLU A 68 -11.01 -18.00 9.74
C GLU A 68 -11.12 -16.47 9.60
N SER A 69 -11.87 -15.83 10.50
CA SER A 69 -12.02 -14.38 10.52
C SER A 69 -12.23 -13.89 11.94
N PHE A 70 -11.58 -12.78 12.27
CA PHE A 70 -11.73 -12.09 13.54
C PHE A 70 -12.18 -10.65 13.28
N THR A 71 -13.02 -10.12 14.15
CA THR A 71 -13.51 -8.74 14.07
C THR A 71 -13.12 -7.95 15.31
N SER A 72 -12.89 -6.68 15.12
CA SER A 72 -12.66 -5.68 16.16
C SER A 72 -13.25 -4.34 15.74
N THR A 73 -13.18 -3.36 16.60
CA THR A 73 -13.59 -1.98 16.31
C THR A 73 -12.59 -1.00 16.88
N ILE A 74 -12.45 0.16 16.24
CA ILE A 74 -11.72 1.29 16.80
C ILE A 74 -12.48 1.84 18.01
N THR A 75 -11.78 1.94 19.15
CA THR A 75 -12.36 2.34 20.43
C THR A 75 -12.14 3.82 20.79
N ASP A 76 -11.32 4.53 20.01
CA ASP A 76 -10.98 5.93 20.18
C ASP A 76 -11.17 6.75 18.88
N ASN A 77 -10.70 7.97 18.83
CA ASN A 77 -10.69 8.80 17.63
C ASN A 77 -9.28 8.98 17.04
N GLU A 78 -8.35 8.11 17.43
CA GLU A 78 -6.96 8.08 16.96
C GLU A 78 -6.70 6.94 15.96
N GLY A 79 -7.73 6.13 15.70
CA GLY A 79 -7.62 4.99 14.81
C GLY A 79 -7.12 3.71 15.48
N THR A 80 -6.99 3.65 16.82
CA THR A 80 -6.41 2.51 17.53
C THR A 80 -7.37 1.32 17.59
N PHE A 81 -6.86 0.14 17.26
CA PHE A 81 -7.59 -1.12 17.37
C PHE A 81 -6.73 -2.23 18.00
N THR A 82 -7.39 -3.24 18.54
CA THR A 82 -6.75 -4.46 18.99
C THR A 82 -7.69 -5.65 18.83
N PHE A 83 -7.13 -6.81 18.47
CA PHE A 83 -7.83 -8.10 18.48
C PHE A 83 -7.54 -8.88 19.76
N GLY A 84 -6.59 -8.41 20.59
CA GLY A 84 -6.06 -9.17 21.69
C GLY A 84 -5.27 -10.40 21.23
N SER A 85 -5.12 -11.38 22.12
CA SER A 85 -4.37 -12.61 21.80
C SER A 85 -5.18 -13.53 20.90
N LYS A 86 -4.60 -13.95 19.76
CA LYS A 86 -5.18 -14.90 18.81
C LYS A 86 -4.17 -16.00 18.51
N LEU A 87 -4.61 -17.27 18.65
CA LEU A 87 -3.83 -18.43 18.23
C LEU A 87 -4.00 -18.59 16.71
N LEU A 88 -2.93 -18.40 15.95
CA LEU A 88 -2.92 -18.48 14.49
C LEU A 88 -2.07 -19.67 14.03
N LYS A 89 -2.53 -20.36 12.98
CA LYS A 89 -1.84 -21.47 12.31
C LYS A 89 -0.85 -21.00 11.24
N SER A 90 -0.85 -19.70 10.94
CA SER A 90 0.05 -19.02 10.04
C SER A 90 0.33 -17.62 10.60
N PRO A 91 1.50 -17.04 10.37
CA PRO A 91 1.79 -15.67 10.78
C PRO A 91 1.24 -14.63 9.81
N TYR A 92 0.75 -15.06 8.65
CA TYR A 92 0.27 -14.14 7.61
C TYR A 92 -1.18 -13.76 7.86
N VAL A 93 -1.47 -12.48 7.76
CA VAL A 93 -2.81 -11.93 7.94
C VAL A 93 -3.10 -10.83 6.93
N LYS A 94 -4.35 -10.79 6.48
CA LYS A 94 -4.94 -9.64 5.81
C LYS A 94 -5.78 -8.88 6.83
N LEU A 95 -5.58 -7.58 6.91
CA LEU A 95 -6.35 -6.66 7.74
C LEU A 95 -7.16 -5.74 6.83
N SER A 96 -8.43 -5.52 7.19
CA SER A 96 -9.33 -4.61 6.47
C SER A 96 -10.05 -3.72 7.46
N ALA A 97 -10.10 -2.41 7.17
CA ALA A 97 -10.82 -1.42 7.96
C ALA A 97 -11.81 -0.69 7.08
N SER A 98 -13.03 -0.41 7.59
CA SER A 98 -14.02 0.40 6.88
C SER A 98 -14.73 1.32 7.85
N GLY A 99 -14.63 2.64 7.63
CA GLY A 99 -15.23 3.61 8.56
C GLY A 99 -15.04 5.07 8.14
N TYR A 100 -15.58 5.95 8.98
CA TYR A 100 -15.37 7.38 8.86
C TYR A 100 -13.99 7.76 9.37
N TYR A 101 -13.45 8.85 8.85
CA TYR A 101 -12.10 9.31 9.14
C TYR A 101 -12.02 10.84 9.22
N PHE A 102 -10.96 11.34 9.79
CA PHE A 102 -10.62 12.75 9.70
C PHE A 102 -9.93 13.03 8.37
N ASN A 103 -10.45 14.01 7.61
CA ASN A 103 -9.87 14.45 6.35
C ASN A 103 -8.91 15.61 6.63
N GLU A 104 -7.62 15.34 6.55
CA GLU A 104 -6.55 16.29 6.86
C GLU A 104 -6.51 17.48 5.89
N VAL A 105 -7.00 17.31 4.66
CA VAL A 105 -7.05 18.39 3.65
C VAL A 105 -8.14 19.41 3.98
N THR A 106 -9.31 18.94 4.40
CA THR A 106 -10.44 19.82 4.74
C THR A 106 -10.46 20.24 6.20
N GLY A 107 -9.80 19.49 7.10
CA GLY A 107 -9.84 19.69 8.56
C GLY A 107 -11.15 19.24 9.20
N GLU A 108 -11.94 18.41 8.51
CA GLU A 108 -13.27 17.95 8.96
C GLU A 108 -13.34 16.41 8.99
N LEU A 109 -14.36 15.88 9.65
CA LEU A 109 -14.69 14.47 9.54
C LEU A 109 -15.32 14.19 8.16
N SER A 110 -14.98 13.04 7.59
CA SER A 110 -15.58 12.58 6.33
C SER A 110 -17.09 12.38 6.46
N LYS A 111 -17.81 12.56 5.38
CA LYS A 111 -19.26 12.30 5.27
C LYS A 111 -19.57 10.92 4.70
N GLY A 112 -18.54 10.24 4.19
CA GLY A 112 -18.57 8.87 3.68
C GLY A 112 -17.50 8.03 4.35
N THR A 113 -17.62 6.71 4.23
CA THR A 113 -16.63 5.75 4.72
C THR A 113 -15.56 5.48 3.67
N LEU A 114 -14.37 5.13 4.13
CA LEU A 114 -13.27 4.63 3.30
C LEU A 114 -12.86 3.25 3.79
N ALA A 115 -12.50 2.36 2.87
CA ALA A 115 -11.91 1.07 3.17
C ALA A 115 -10.40 1.10 2.94
N LEU A 116 -9.63 0.58 3.91
CA LEU A 116 -8.18 0.37 3.78
C LEU A 116 -7.84 -1.09 4.09
N ASN A 117 -6.85 -1.61 3.40
CA ASN A 117 -6.34 -2.98 3.57
C ASN A 117 -4.84 -2.95 3.86
N ALA A 118 -4.37 -4.02 4.52
CA ALA A 118 -2.95 -4.32 4.67
C ALA A 118 -2.77 -5.83 4.71
N VAL A 119 -1.61 -6.31 4.29
CA VAL A 119 -1.15 -7.68 4.50
C VAL A 119 0.14 -7.64 5.32
N ALA A 120 0.30 -8.56 6.27
CA ALA A 120 1.44 -8.56 7.17
C ALA A 120 1.87 -9.96 7.59
N ASN A 121 3.16 -10.09 7.93
CA ASN A 121 3.71 -11.22 8.67
C ASN A 121 3.89 -10.80 10.14
N LEU A 122 3.07 -11.38 11.02
CA LEU A 122 3.05 -11.05 12.45
C LEU A 122 4.29 -11.51 13.23
N GLN A 123 5.13 -12.37 12.65
CA GLN A 123 6.42 -12.72 13.26
C GLN A 123 7.38 -11.53 13.32
N ASN A 124 7.24 -10.59 12.37
CA ASN A 124 8.09 -9.41 12.31
C ASN A 124 7.63 -8.32 13.28
N ALA A 125 6.32 -8.13 13.38
CA ALA A 125 5.67 -7.21 14.33
C ALA A 125 4.19 -7.54 14.43
N ALA A 126 3.64 -7.54 15.63
CA ALA A 126 2.20 -7.73 15.86
C ALA A 126 1.39 -6.43 15.77
N ASP A 127 2.07 -5.27 15.76
CA ASP A 127 1.44 -3.97 15.50
C ASP A 127 1.49 -3.67 14.00
N VAL A 128 0.32 -3.57 13.37
CA VAL A 128 0.16 -3.37 11.93
C VAL A 128 -0.76 -2.17 11.69
N ASN A 129 -0.22 -1.10 11.13
CA ASN A 129 -1.01 0.05 10.76
C ASN A 129 -1.60 -0.13 9.36
N LEU A 130 -2.87 0.23 9.22
CA LEU A 130 -3.53 0.36 7.93
C LEU A 130 -3.50 1.83 7.52
N ASN A 131 -2.83 2.11 6.42
CA ASN A 131 -2.70 3.45 5.88
C ASN A 131 -2.77 3.43 4.34
N ILE A 132 -2.67 4.58 3.69
CA ILE A 132 -2.75 4.68 2.22
C ILE A 132 -1.65 3.86 1.55
N LEU A 133 -0.40 3.90 2.06
CA LEU A 133 0.72 3.17 1.48
C LEU A 133 0.57 1.66 1.66
N SER A 134 0.12 1.21 2.86
CA SER A 134 -0.16 -0.21 3.09
C SER A 134 -1.30 -0.72 2.20
N HIS A 135 -2.31 0.14 1.94
CA HIS A 135 -3.42 -0.20 1.06
C HIS A 135 -2.99 -0.32 -0.41
N LEU A 136 -2.15 0.57 -0.91
CA LEU A 136 -1.61 0.44 -2.26
C LEU A 136 -0.72 -0.80 -2.40
N LYS A 137 0.10 -1.09 -1.37
CA LYS A 137 1.04 -2.22 -1.38
C LYS A 137 0.35 -3.59 -1.34
N TYR A 138 -0.77 -3.74 -0.61
CA TYR A 138 -1.27 -5.07 -0.22
C TYR A 138 -1.59 -5.98 -1.40
N GLN A 139 -2.29 -5.48 -2.42
CA GLN A 139 -2.67 -6.28 -3.59
C GLN A 139 -1.43 -6.71 -4.39
N ARG A 140 -0.44 -5.83 -4.52
CA ARG A 140 0.83 -6.15 -5.18
C ARG A 140 1.57 -7.29 -4.48
N VAL A 141 1.60 -7.30 -3.13
CA VAL A 141 2.16 -8.43 -2.37
C VAL A 141 1.42 -9.72 -2.65
N MET A 142 0.08 -9.70 -2.60
CA MET A 142 -0.75 -10.87 -2.90
C MET A 142 -0.47 -11.40 -4.30
N ASP A 143 -0.40 -10.53 -5.30
CA ASP A 143 -0.16 -10.90 -6.70
C ASP A 143 1.25 -11.46 -6.93
N LEU A 144 2.28 -10.87 -6.31
CA LEU A 144 3.66 -11.36 -6.40
C LEU A 144 3.83 -12.77 -5.80
N VAL A 145 3.10 -13.08 -4.73
CA VAL A 145 3.09 -14.44 -4.17
C VAL A 145 2.29 -15.39 -5.07
N ALA A 146 1.04 -15.04 -5.39
CA ALA A 146 0.14 -15.94 -6.12
C ALA A 146 0.53 -16.16 -7.59
N LYS A 147 1.01 -15.11 -8.29
CA LYS A 147 1.30 -15.16 -9.74
C LYS A 147 2.75 -15.44 -10.04
N ASP A 148 3.67 -14.87 -9.25
CA ASP A 148 5.11 -14.93 -9.49
C ASP A 148 5.82 -15.97 -8.60
N GLY A 149 5.09 -16.61 -7.66
CA GLY A 149 5.62 -17.64 -6.76
C GLY A 149 6.70 -17.13 -5.80
N LYS A 150 6.67 -15.84 -5.45
CA LYS A 150 7.63 -15.26 -4.50
C LYS A 150 7.27 -15.63 -3.08
N SER A 151 8.27 -15.75 -2.20
CA SER A 151 8.02 -15.77 -0.77
C SER A 151 7.37 -14.47 -0.30
N PHE A 152 6.62 -14.51 0.80
CA PHE A 152 6.03 -13.30 1.39
C PHE A 152 7.08 -12.19 1.59
N LYS A 153 8.26 -12.56 2.10
CA LYS A 153 9.34 -11.60 2.37
C LYS A 153 9.82 -10.89 1.11
N GLU A 154 10.04 -11.63 0.03
CA GLU A 154 10.47 -11.06 -1.25
C GLU A 154 9.39 -10.18 -1.85
N ALA A 155 8.14 -10.65 -1.86
CA ALA A 155 6.98 -9.92 -2.36
C ALA A 155 6.75 -8.63 -1.57
N ASN A 156 6.80 -8.69 -0.22
CA ASN A 156 6.61 -7.54 0.65
C ASN A 156 7.71 -6.48 0.47
N ASN A 157 8.97 -6.89 0.38
CA ASN A 157 10.09 -5.97 0.18
C ASN A 157 10.00 -5.30 -1.20
N GLN A 158 9.72 -6.07 -2.25
CA GLN A 158 9.58 -5.53 -3.60
C GLN A 158 8.42 -4.53 -3.68
N ALA A 159 7.21 -4.91 -3.25
CA ALA A 159 6.05 -4.04 -3.30
C ALA A 159 6.24 -2.76 -2.45
N GLN A 160 7.01 -2.85 -1.35
CA GLN A 160 7.37 -1.71 -0.53
C GLN A 160 8.30 -0.73 -1.25
N GLU A 161 9.38 -1.23 -1.85
CA GLU A 161 10.30 -0.40 -2.64
C GLU A 161 9.57 0.25 -3.80
N GLU A 162 8.75 -0.53 -4.54
CA GLU A 162 7.96 -0.06 -5.68
C GLU A 162 6.98 1.06 -5.26
N VAL A 163 6.19 0.88 -4.19
CA VAL A 163 5.18 1.88 -3.78
C VAL A 163 5.84 3.19 -3.31
N LEU A 164 6.94 3.10 -2.57
CA LEU A 164 7.65 4.30 -2.13
C LEU A 164 8.35 5.00 -3.29
N LYS A 165 8.95 4.24 -4.21
CA LYS A 165 9.59 4.77 -5.43
C LYS A 165 8.60 5.52 -6.32
N THR A 166 7.35 5.05 -6.43
CA THR A 166 6.29 5.69 -7.22
C THR A 166 6.01 7.13 -6.78
N PHE A 167 6.30 7.46 -5.52
CA PHE A 167 6.16 8.80 -4.94
C PHE A 167 7.51 9.49 -4.68
N GLY A 168 8.63 8.96 -5.17
CA GLY A 168 9.98 9.50 -4.92
C GLY A 168 10.47 9.33 -3.48
N LEU A 169 9.88 8.40 -2.73
CA LEU A 169 10.09 8.20 -1.29
C LEU A 169 10.93 6.96 -0.96
N GLU A 170 11.63 6.37 -1.93
CA GLU A 170 12.40 5.11 -1.79
C GLU A 170 13.40 5.14 -0.62
N LYS A 171 13.96 6.31 -0.29
CA LYS A 171 14.87 6.48 0.85
C LYS A 171 14.27 6.06 2.20
N TYR A 172 12.95 5.94 2.32
CA TYR A 172 12.25 5.49 3.52
C TYR A 172 11.90 3.99 3.52
N ALA A 173 12.31 3.23 2.51
CA ALA A 173 11.98 1.80 2.36
C ALA A 173 12.57 0.88 3.45
N LYS A 174 13.43 1.40 4.33
CA LYS A 174 14.02 0.63 5.45
C LYS A 174 13.00 0.27 6.53
N THR A 175 11.94 1.05 6.68
CA THR A 175 10.83 0.80 7.61
C THR A 175 9.63 0.33 6.80
N ASP A 176 9.00 -0.79 7.18
CA ASP A 176 7.79 -1.26 6.51
C ASP A 176 6.68 -0.19 6.64
N VAL A 177 6.01 0.12 5.53
CA VAL A 177 4.93 1.11 5.49
C VAL A 177 3.75 0.74 6.41
N ASN A 178 3.62 -0.53 6.79
CA ASN A 178 2.69 -0.98 7.82
C ASN A 178 3.04 -0.48 9.23
N HIS A 179 4.21 0.12 9.42
CA HIS A 179 4.62 0.77 10.68
C HIS A 179 4.64 2.29 10.60
N PHE A 180 4.36 2.88 9.42
CA PHE A 180 4.24 4.33 9.31
C PHE A 180 3.03 4.81 10.10
N SER A 181 3.24 5.84 10.93
CA SER A 181 2.18 6.46 11.73
C SER A 181 2.28 7.97 11.66
N ILE A 182 1.17 8.64 11.39
CA ILE A 182 1.10 10.11 11.28
C ILE A 182 1.44 10.82 12.60
N THR A 183 1.41 10.09 13.71
CA THR A 183 1.70 10.64 15.06
C THR A 183 3.15 10.50 15.48
N SER A 184 4.00 9.82 14.71
CA SER A 184 5.40 9.55 15.11
C SER A 184 6.31 10.78 15.03
N GLY A 185 5.93 11.83 14.28
CA GLY A 185 6.75 13.02 14.06
C GLY A 185 8.03 12.79 13.24
N THR A 186 8.15 11.61 12.61
CA THR A 186 9.30 11.20 11.79
C THR A 186 9.16 11.64 10.33
N ASP A 187 10.16 11.36 9.49
CA ASP A 187 10.10 11.57 8.05
C ASP A 187 9.07 10.66 7.39
N GLU A 188 8.95 9.42 7.87
CA GLU A 188 7.96 8.46 7.41
C GLU A 188 6.53 8.95 7.69
N ALA A 189 6.30 9.60 8.84
CA ALA A 189 5.00 10.23 9.14
C ALA A 189 4.67 11.33 8.13
N ALA A 190 5.63 12.20 7.84
CA ALA A 190 5.43 13.29 6.90
C ALA A 190 5.24 12.78 5.45
N ALA A 191 5.98 11.75 5.05
CA ALA A 191 5.80 11.05 3.77
C ALA A 191 4.39 10.46 3.65
N LEU A 192 3.91 9.78 4.69
CA LEU A 192 2.55 9.24 4.73
C LEU A 192 1.49 10.34 4.63
N ILE A 193 1.64 11.45 5.37
CA ILE A 193 0.72 12.60 5.31
C ILE A 193 0.72 13.20 3.91
N ALA A 194 1.88 13.36 3.27
CA ALA A 194 2.01 13.92 1.94
C ALA A 194 1.23 13.07 0.91
N VAL A 195 1.48 11.75 0.87
CA VAL A 195 0.79 10.83 -0.05
C VAL A 195 -0.71 10.80 0.25
N SER A 196 -1.12 10.71 1.51
CA SER A 196 -2.52 10.74 1.91
C SER A 196 -3.21 12.02 1.41
N SER A 197 -2.57 13.16 1.58
CA SER A 197 -3.11 14.45 1.13
C SER A 197 -3.31 14.53 -0.38
N LEU A 198 -2.41 13.91 -1.17
CA LEU A 198 -2.57 13.80 -2.63
C LEU A 198 -3.81 13.00 -3.02
N ILE A 199 -4.05 11.88 -2.34
CA ILE A 199 -5.22 11.03 -2.63
C ILE A 199 -6.52 11.76 -2.32
N LEU A 200 -6.54 12.60 -1.30
CA LEU A 200 -7.73 13.34 -0.87
C LEU A 200 -7.98 14.63 -1.62
N TYR A 201 -6.92 15.24 -2.15
CA TYR A 201 -6.99 16.59 -2.68
C TYR A 201 -8.01 16.74 -3.80
N ASN A 202 -8.90 17.73 -3.64
CA ASN A 202 -9.93 18.14 -4.61
C ASN A 202 -10.86 16.98 -5.06
N ARG A 203 -11.13 16.01 -4.17
CA ARG A 203 -12.02 14.87 -4.43
C ARG A 203 -13.12 14.77 -3.37
N SER A 204 -14.32 14.44 -3.82
CA SER A 204 -15.41 13.99 -2.94
C SER A 204 -15.08 12.59 -2.37
N GLU A 205 -15.77 12.16 -1.31
CA GLU A 205 -15.55 10.82 -0.71
C GLU A 205 -15.72 9.68 -1.72
N ALA A 206 -16.71 9.77 -2.62
CA ALA A 206 -16.90 8.79 -3.68
C ALA A 206 -15.71 8.77 -4.65
N GLN A 207 -15.22 9.94 -5.05
CA GLN A 207 -14.05 10.07 -5.92
C GLN A 207 -12.75 9.61 -5.24
N ILE A 208 -12.61 9.81 -3.92
CA ILE A 208 -11.46 9.28 -3.15
C ILE A 208 -11.47 7.75 -3.21
N THR A 209 -12.61 7.12 -2.95
CA THR A 209 -12.74 5.66 -2.99
C THR A 209 -12.46 5.11 -4.38
N GLU A 210 -13.03 5.71 -5.43
CA GLU A 210 -12.80 5.32 -6.81
C GLU A 210 -11.32 5.48 -7.21
N TYR A 211 -10.74 6.64 -6.91
CA TYR A 211 -9.34 6.93 -7.24
C TYR A 211 -8.37 5.99 -6.53
N LEU A 212 -8.59 5.72 -5.22
CA LEU A 212 -7.76 4.78 -4.48
C LEU A 212 -7.87 3.35 -5.03
N SER A 213 -9.07 2.92 -5.45
CA SER A 213 -9.25 1.61 -6.10
C SER A 213 -8.50 1.54 -7.42
N GLN A 214 -8.62 2.57 -8.28
CA GLN A 214 -7.90 2.63 -9.56
C GLN A 214 -6.38 2.60 -9.37
N LEU A 215 -5.85 3.38 -8.41
CA LEU A 215 -4.41 3.35 -8.08
C LEU A 215 -3.96 1.97 -7.60
N SER A 216 -4.75 1.32 -6.74
CA SER A 216 -4.42 -0.01 -6.21
C SER A 216 -4.42 -1.08 -7.31
N GLU A 217 -5.40 -1.04 -8.22
CA GLU A 217 -5.49 -1.97 -9.35
C GLU A 217 -4.32 -1.76 -10.32
N GLU A 218 -4.04 -0.50 -10.71
CA GLU A 218 -2.93 -0.16 -11.61
C GLU A 218 -1.57 -0.55 -11.00
N PHE A 219 -1.36 -0.25 -9.72
CA PHE A 219 -0.12 -0.58 -9.03
C PHE A 219 0.08 -2.10 -8.86
N ALA A 220 -1.00 -2.87 -8.68
CA ALA A 220 -0.93 -4.32 -8.52
C ALA A 220 -0.37 -5.03 -9.77
N GLU A 221 -0.58 -4.49 -10.98
CA GLU A 221 -0.17 -5.11 -12.23
C GLU A 221 1.36 -5.23 -12.35
N ASP A 222 2.08 -4.12 -12.21
CA ASP A 222 3.54 -4.09 -12.44
C ASP A 222 4.35 -3.32 -11.39
N GLY A 223 3.70 -2.83 -10.31
CA GLY A 223 4.36 -2.08 -9.24
C GLY A 223 4.67 -0.63 -9.61
N ASN A 224 3.94 -0.07 -10.57
CA ASN A 224 4.14 1.29 -11.07
C ASN A 224 2.82 1.93 -11.48
N PHE A 225 2.84 3.24 -11.72
CA PHE A 225 1.71 3.96 -12.32
C PHE A 225 2.00 4.31 -13.78
N SER A 226 0.94 4.37 -14.58
CA SER A 226 1.02 4.85 -15.95
C SER A 226 1.47 6.32 -16.00
N GLU A 227 1.99 6.74 -17.13
CA GLU A 227 2.40 8.14 -17.33
C GLU A 227 1.23 9.11 -17.17
N THR A 228 0.00 8.67 -17.47
CA THR A 228 -1.21 9.48 -17.26
C THR A 228 -1.47 9.69 -15.77
N THR A 229 -1.38 8.64 -14.96
CA THR A 229 -1.55 8.67 -13.51
C THR A 229 -0.44 9.50 -12.85
N LYS A 230 0.82 9.29 -13.23
CA LYS A 230 1.95 10.11 -12.76
C LYS A 230 1.78 11.59 -13.06
N LEU A 231 1.31 11.92 -14.27
CA LEU A 231 1.03 13.30 -14.65
C LEU A 231 -0.10 13.91 -13.80
N GLN A 232 -1.15 13.14 -13.50
CA GLN A 232 -2.23 13.60 -12.63
C GLN A 232 -1.73 13.83 -11.20
N ILE A 233 -0.95 12.91 -10.65
CA ILE A 233 -0.32 13.05 -9.32
C ILE A 233 0.52 14.34 -9.26
N ARG A 234 1.37 14.60 -10.24
CA ARG A 234 2.16 15.85 -10.27
C ARG A 234 1.31 17.12 -10.36
N LYS A 235 0.23 17.11 -11.16
CA LYS A 235 -0.72 18.24 -11.20
C LYS A 235 -1.35 18.49 -9.85
N ASP A 236 -1.74 17.43 -9.16
CA ASP A 236 -2.32 17.52 -7.81
C ASP A 236 -1.28 18.03 -6.80
N MET A 237 0.01 17.62 -6.87
CA MET A 237 1.09 18.15 -6.05
C MET A 237 1.19 19.67 -6.18
N PHE A 238 1.32 20.20 -7.40
CA PHE A 238 1.41 21.65 -7.63
C PHE A 238 0.19 22.41 -7.13
N SER A 239 -1.00 21.84 -7.32
CA SER A 239 -2.24 22.46 -6.86
C SER A 239 -2.40 22.42 -5.35
N LEU A 240 -1.83 21.40 -4.70
CA LEU A 240 -1.87 21.19 -3.26
C LEU A 240 -0.87 22.05 -2.49
N GLU A 241 0.22 22.50 -3.12
CA GLU A 241 1.35 23.20 -2.48
C GLU A 241 0.91 24.26 -1.47
N SER A 242 0.06 25.20 -1.90
CA SER A 242 -0.41 26.29 -1.04
C SER A 242 -1.27 25.83 0.16
N LYS A 243 -1.69 24.56 0.20
CA LYS A 243 -2.50 23.97 1.27
C LYS A 243 -1.67 23.21 2.30
N LEU A 244 -0.41 22.89 2.00
CA LEU A 244 0.42 22.05 2.89
C LEU A 244 0.56 22.58 4.32
N PRO A 245 0.77 23.90 4.55
CA PRO A 245 0.78 24.43 5.91
C PRO A 245 -0.54 24.23 6.66
N GLN A 246 -1.68 24.44 5.96
CA GLN A 246 -3.00 24.25 6.55
C GLN A 246 -3.27 22.78 6.90
N ILE A 247 -2.82 21.85 6.06
CA ILE A 247 -2.94 20.39 6.30
C ILE A 247 -2.18 20.01 7.58
N ALA A 248 -0.94 20.49 7.72
CA ALA A 248 -0.17 20.27 8.94
C ALA A 248 -0.88 20.83 10.20
N GLU A 249 -1.44 22.01 10.11
CA GLU A 249 -2.20 22.61 11.23
C GLU A 249 -3.51 21.86 11.50
N ASN A 250 -4.22 21.38 10.49
CA ASN A 250 -5.43 20.55 10.65
C ASN A 250 -5.13 19.29 11.47
N ILE A 251 -4.02 18.61 11.17
CA ILE A 251 -3.59 17.41 11.90
C ILE A 251 -3.26 17.77 13.34
N LYS A 252 -2.42 18.79 13.58
CA LYS A 252 -2.06 19.23 14.93
C LYS A 252 -3.31 19.56 15.75
N LYS A 253 -4.21 20.37 15.20
CA LYS A 253 -5.47 20.75 15.85
C LYS A 253 -6.32 19.54 16.19
N ARG A 254 -6.46 18.58 15.25
CA ARG A 254 -7.22 17.35 15.49
C ARG A 254 -6.70 16.58 16.70
N TYR A 255 -5.38 16.45 16.84
CA TYR A 255 -4.79 15.75 17.99
C TYR A 255 -4.84 16.58 19.27
N GLN A 256 -4.71 17.91 19.19
CA GLN A 256 -4.90 18.81 20.35
C GLN A 256 -6.32 18.70 20.93
N GLU A 257 -7.34 18.58 20.09
CA GLU A 257 -8.73 18.32 20.52
C GLU A 257 -8.88 17.01 21.30
N MET A 258 -7.97 16.06 21.10
CA MET A 258 -7.88 14.80 21.83
C MET A 258 -6.88 14.86 23.00
N GLY A 259 -6.35 16.05 23.34
CA GLY A 259 -5.39 16.25 24.44
C GLY A 259 -3.98 15.77 24.12
N LYS A 260 -3.60 15.67 22.84
CA LYS A 260 -2.28 15.20 22.38
C LYS A 260 -1.57 16.23 21.52
N GLU A 261 -0.25 16.24 21.62
CA GLU A 261 0.60 17.01 20.71
C GLU A 261 1.23 16.09 19.65
N VAL A 262 1.16 16.51 18.40
CA VAL A 262 1.76 15.81 17.27
C VAL A 262 2.64 16.77 16.48
N ALA A 263 3.90 16.38 16.26
CA ALA A 263 4.80 17.11 15.40
C ALA A 263 4.55 16.72 13.94
N VAL A 264 4.34 17.71 13.08
CA VAL A 264 4.23 17.52 11.64
C VAL A 264 5.37 18.28 10.98
N LYS A 265 6.24 17.57 10.25
CA LYS A 265 7.34 18.17 9.50
C LYS A 265 6.79 18.96 8.30
N ASN A 266 7.63 19.82 7.73
CA ASN A 266 7.25 20.58 6.53
C ASN A 266 7.01 19.62 5.35
N LEU A 267 5.77 19.47 4.94
CA LEU A 267 5.32 18.48 3.95
C LEU A 267 5.88 18.72 2.55
N ILE A 268 6.35 19.94 2.24
CA ILE A 268 6.86 20.30 0.92
C ILE A 268 8.05 19.43 0.48
N TYR A 269 8.83 18.91 1.41
CA TYR A 269 10.01 18.08 1.15
C TYR A 269 9.70 16.60 0.87
N TYR A 270 8.42 16.23 0.85
CA TYR A 270 7.99 14.84 0.64
C TYR A 270 7.22 14.65 -0.66
N PHE A 271 7.38 15.58 -1.59
CA PHE A 271 6.86 15.50 -2.95
C PHE A 271 8.01 15.49 -3.94
N ASP A 272 7.87 14.69 -4.99
CA ASP A 272 8.76 14.65 -6.16
C ASP A 272 8.21 15.64 -7.19
N TRP A 273 8.69 16.89 -7.12
CA TRP A 273 8.14 18.02 -7.88
C TRP A 273 8.50 18.00 -9.37
N ASP A 274 9.70 17.51 -9.72
CA ASP A 274 10.14 17.43 -11.12
C ASP A 274 9.90 16.06 -11.75
N GLY A 275 9.63 15.03 -10.93
CA GLY A 275 9.33 13.67 -11.36
C GLY A 275 10.58 12.88 -11.70
N ASP A 276 11.71 13.20 -11.07
CA ASP A 276 12.97 12.47 -11.23
C ASP A 276 13.04 11.18 -10.39
N GLY A 277 12.04 10.96 -9.52
CA GLY A 277 11.96 9.83 -8.62
C GLY A 277 12.54 10.08 -7.23
N THR A 278 12.85 11.34 -6.86
CA THR A 278 13.45 11.69 -5.58
C THR A 278 12.74 12.88 -4.93
N ALA A 279 11.90 12.62 -3.94
CA ALA A 279 11.14 13.66 -3.27
C ALA A 279 12.00 14.69 -2.55
N GLY A 280 11.73 15.97 -2.81
CA GLY A 280 12.25 17.14 -2.11
C GLY A 280 13.68 17.54 -2.44
N ASN A 281 14.30 16.96 -3.47
CA ASN A 281 15.65 17.33 -3.89
C ASN A 281 15.69 18.67 -4.65
N GLU A 282 14.56 19.13 -5.20
CA GLU A 282 14.38 20.39 -5.92
C GLU A 282 14.15 21.59 -4.99
N ILE A 283 13.92 21.32 -3.71
CA ILE A 283 13.63 22.34 -2.72
C ILE A 283 14.92 22.85 -2.08
N ALA A 284 15.33 24.05 -2.45
CA ALA A 284 16.43 24.72 -1.75
C ALA A 284 16.02 25.01 -0.29
N PRO A 285 16.96 24.93 0.68
CA PRO A 285 16.68 25.16 2.10
C PRO A 285 15.97 26.50 2.42
N GLU A 286 16.05 27.45 1.51
CA GLU A 286 15.57 28.83 1.69
C GLU A 286 14.46 29.25 0.70
N ASN A 287 14.09 28.39 -0.26
CA ASN A 287 13.14 28.77 -1.31
C ASN A 287 12.02 27.75 -1.49
N HIS A 288 10.84 28.27 -1.86
CA HIS A 288 9.73 27.48 -2.38
C HIS A 288 10.15 26.71 -3.65
N PRO A 289 9.49 25.58 -3.97
CA PRO A 289 9.79 24.84 -5.19
C PRO A 289 9.81 25.78 -6.39
N VAL A 290 10.86 25.69 -7.17
CA VAL A 290 10.91 26.38 -8.46
C VAL A 290 9.72 25.85 -9.25
N ARG A 291 8.75 26.70 -9.55
CA ARG A 291 7.68 26.37 -10.46
C ARG A 291 8.32 26.00 -11.80
N LEU A 292 8.50 24.70 -12.01
CA LEU A 292 8.87 24.19 -13.32
C LEU A 292 7.79 24.69 -14.26
N GLU A 293 8.16 25.49 -15.24
CA GLU A 293 7.21 26.12 -16.14
C GLU A 293 6.30 25.04 -16.73
N THR A 294 5.00 25.20 -16.51
CA THR A 294 3.94 24.33 -17.06
C THR A 294 3.95 24.25 -18.59
N ASN A 295 4.85 24.98 -19.23
CA ASN A 295 5.01 25.03 -20.69
C ASN A 295 5.44 23.71 -21.32
N ASN A 296 6.14 22.81 -20.58
CA ASN A 296 6.51 21.50 -21.12
C ASN A 296 5.41 20.45 -21.03
N ILE A 297 4.35 20.70 -20.25
CA ILE A 297 3.24 19.74 -20.09
C ILE A 297 2.21 19.86 -21.23
N ASN A 298 2.13 21.04 -21.89
CA ASN A 298 1.16 21.30 -22.95
C ASN A 298 1.62 20.95 -24.37
N THR A 299 2.91 20.65 -24.60
CA THR A 299 3.42 20.39 -25.96
C THR A 299 3.28 18.94 -26.41
N SER A 300 3.20 17.97 -25.48
CA SER A 300 3.09 16.54 -25.86
C SER A 300 1.67 16.08 -26.23
N VAL A 301 0.64 16.90 -25.96
CA VAL A 301 -0.77 16.56 -26.25
C VAL A 301 -1.24 17.11 -27.60
N ARG A 302 -0.48 18.01 -28.24
CA ARG A 302 -0.91 18.66 -29.51
C ARG A 302 -0.45 17.98 -30.80
N ASP A 303 0.47 17.01 -30.75
CA ASP A 303 1.03 16.42 -31.96
C ASP A 303 0.51 15.01 -32.30
N LYS A 304 -0.66 14.62 -31.77
CA LYS A 304 -1.39 13.44 -32.25
C LYS A 304 -2.81 13.84 -32.67
N LYS A 305 -2.90 14.44 -33.86
CA LYS A 305 -4.09 14.41 -34.71
C LYS A 305 -3.70 13.95 -36.10
#